data_574f7cd7765be009246aaceef723ae03
#
_entry.id   574f7cd7765be009246aaceef723ae03
#
_cell.length_a   1.000
_cell.length_b   1.000
_cell.length_c   1.000
_cell.angle_alpha   90.00
_cell.angle_beta   90.00
_cell.angle_gamma   90.00
#
_symmetry.space_group_name_H-M   'P 1'
#
loop_
_entity.id
_entity.type
_entity.pdbx_description
1 polymer ?
#
loop_
_entity_poly.entity_id
_entity_poly.type
_entity_poly.pdbx_seq_one_letter_code
_entity_poly.pdbx_strand_id
1 'polypeptide(L)'
;MFAFARPTRHNCRMKIEILCTGDEILTGKTINTNYGHIARRLVEVGLGVHWGTTVGDDRASLLNAFRQASERADAVIVNGGLGPTVDDLSQEVAAEAAGVELVLSDHWMERMTQSYARRGRVMPANNRKQAMLPANAEFIDNPIGTACGFAVTIGKARFLFTPGVPREMRRMIDEQVIPRLLTLGGIKGVTRLKRFHTFGIGESRADEMLGSIEAFQKEGGIKLGFQAHYPQLETKLAVHGDDEADLQRRLAPVEAEVRRRLGNFIVAEDDQTLEGVILGKLITGGHTLATAEMFTSGHVAARLAPLPGAESIFRRGVVARDAIELGLAGEVSAAAIAQDQRAASGASHGLTVLMQLDEGADRPDFGATICIGIADAQGGISRQARLIGGRDWVRVGAAELGLDCLRRHLLGLPVDERIDFERR
;
A
#
# COMPACT_ATOMS: atom_id res chain seq x y z
N MET A 1 -19.53 12.81 5.16
CA MET A 1 -19.09 13.66 6.29
C MET A 1 -18.41 12.70 7.27
N PHE A 2 -17.09 12.50 7.10
CA PHE A 2 -16.34 11.50 7.84
C PHE A 2 -16.01 12.04 9.23
N ALA A 3 -16.64 11.48 10.25
CA ALA A 3 -16.29 11.74 11.63
C ALA A 3 -15.08 10.87 12.01
N PHE A 4 -13.88 11.45 11.96
CA PHE A 4 -12.73 10.85 12.62
C PHE A 4 -13.02 10.77 14.12
N ALA A 5 -13.17 9.55 14.64
CA ALA A 5 -13.26 9.33 16.07
C ALA A 5 -12.03 9.95 16.75
N ARG A 6 -12.27 10.78 17.78
CA ARG A 6 -11.20 11.41 18.55
C ARG A 6 -10.30 10.34 19.17
N PRO A 7 -8.97 10.51 19.15
CA PRO A 7 -8.05 9.55 19.74
C PRO A 7 -8.35 9.39 21.23
N THR A 8 -8.58 8.15 21.67
CA THR A 8 -8.66 7.81 23.08
C THR A 8 -7.32 8.04 23.77
N ARG A 9 -7.38 8.45 25.05
CA ARG A 9 -6.30 8.93 25.90
C ARG A 9 -5.18 7.92 26.22
N HIS A 10 -4.47 7.40 25.22
CA HIS A 10 -3.08 6.98 25.38
C HIS A 10 -2.31 7.85 24.39
N ASN A 11 -1.83 8.90 24.94
CA ASN A 11 -1.43 10.15 24.34
C ASN A 11 0.00 10.07 23.85
N CYS A 12 0.23 9.92 22.58
CA CYS A 12 1.32 10.70 22.05
C CYS A 12 0.84 12.16 21.95
N ARG A 13 1.19 12.99 22.94
CA ARG A 13 0.91 14.43 22.91
C ARG A 13 1.71 15.16 21.85
N MET A 14 2.68 14.48 21.22
CA MET A 14 3.58 15.03 20.23
C MET A 14 2.81 15.34 18.95
N LYS A 15 2.82 16.60 18.58
CA LYS A 15 2.20 17.10 17.35
C LYS A 15 3.17 16.98 16.20
N ILE A 16 2.86 16.17 15.22
CA ILE A 16 3.71 15.92 14.05
C ILE A 16 3.12 16.58 12.82
N GLU A 17 3.97 17.23 12.05
CA GLU A 17 3.67 17.76 10.74
C GLU A 17 4.52 17.07 9.67
N ILE A 18 3.93 16.76 8.52
CA ILE A 18 4.67 16.35 7.32
C ILE A 18 4.65 17.52 6.35
N LEU A 19 5.83 17.97 5.95
CA LEU A 19 6.02 19.04 4.98
C LEU A 19 6.73 18.48 3.75
N CYS A 20 6.09 18.58 2.59
CA CYS A 20 6.65 18.14 1.32
C CYS A 20 7.00 19.33 0.44
N THR A 21 8.17 19.30 -0.21
CA THR A 21 8.61 20.33 -1.14
C THR A 21 8.58 19.82 -2.57
N GLY A 22 8.23 20.68 -3.51
CA GLY A 22 8.25 20.38 -4.94
C GLY A 22 7.14 21.10 -5.71
N ASP A 23 7.51 21.88 -6.71
CA ASP A 23 6.55 22.53 -7.61
C ASP A 23 5.71 21.52 -8.40
N GLU A 24 6.27 20.36 -8.74
CA GLU A 24 5.57 19.29 -9.44
C GLU A 24 4.45 18.67 -8.59
N ILE A 25 4.58 18.75 -7.26
CA ILE A 25 3.54 18.29 -6.33
C ILE A 25 2.41 19.33 -6.26
N LEU A 26 2.76 20.62 -6.13
CA LEU A 26 1.80 21.71 -6.07
C LEU A 26 0.97 21.82 -7.35
N THR A 27 1.61 21.63 -8.50
CA THR A 27 0.93 21.70 -9.81
C THR A 27 0.14 20.41 -10.15
N GLY A 28 0.20 19.39 -9.31
CA GLY A 28 -0.46 18.11 -9.55
C GLY A 28 0.18 17.25 -10.65
N LYS A 29 1.34 17.66 -11.19
CA LYS A 29 2.09 16.89 -12.19
C LYS A 29 2.59 15.57 -11.62
N THR A 30 2.89 15.55 -10.31
CA THR A 30 3.29 14.36 -9.57
C THR A 30 2.37 14.15 -8.36
N ILE A 31 1.80 12.94 -8.24
CA ILE A 31 1.01 12.58 -7.05
C ILE A 31 1.96 12.38 -5.87
N ASN A 32 1.69 13.05 -4.74
CA ASN A 32 2.49 12.95 -3.52
C ASN A 32 2.31 11.60 -2.81
N THR A 33 2.92 10.57 -3.35
CA THR A 33 2.90 9.23 -2.74
C THR A 33 3.78 9.14 -1.49
N ASN A 34 4.78 10.02 -1.34
CA ASN A 34 5.66 10.06 -0.19
C ASN A 34 4.92 10.47 1.07
N TYR A 35 4.10 11.53 1.00
CA TYR A 35 3.24 11.95 2.11
C TYR A 35 2.38 10.78 2.62
N GLY A 36 1.68 10.11 1.70
CA GLY A 36 0.82 8.98 2.05
C GLY A 36 1.59 7.83 2.70
N HIS A 37 2.83 7.56 2.25
CA HIS A 37 3.68 6.54 2.86
C HIS A 37 4.11 6.95 4.27
N ILE A 38 4.66 8.16 4.44
CA ILE A 38 5.12 8.65 5.75
C ILE A 38 3.97 8.63 6.76
N ALA A 39 2.81 9.20 6.40
CA ALA A 39 1.64 9.25 7.27
C ALA A 39 1.20 7.85 7.72
N ARG A 40 1.15 6.89 6.81
CA ARG A 40 0.81 5.50 7.09
C ARG A 40 1.81 4.86 8.05
N ARG A 41 3.11 5.00 7.79
CA ARG A 41 4.15 4.44 8.66
C ARG A 41 4.11 5.02 10.07
N LEU A 42 3.83 6.31 10.23
CA LEU A 42 3.66 6.91 11.54
C LEU A 42 2.47 6.33 12.30
N VAL A 43 1.32 6.17 11.64
CA VAL A 43 0.13 5.56 12.25
C VAL A 43 0.40 4.11 12.67
N GLU A 44 1.15 3.36 11.88
CA GLU A 44 1.53 1.97 12.17
C GLU A 44 2.34 1.83 13.46
N VAL A 45 3.09 2.86 13.85
CA VAL A 45 3.86 2.88 15.11
C VAL A 45 3.20 3.70 16.21
N GLY A 46 1.90 4.03 16.06
CA GLY A 46 1.12 4.75 17.07
C GLY A 46 1.32 6.27 17.10
N LEU A 47 2.01 6.82 16.11
CA LEU A 47 2.20 8.27 15.94
C LEU A 47 1.09 8.84 15.03
N GLY A 48 0.57 10.03 15.39
CA GLY A 48 -0.45 10.71 14.59
C GLY A 48 0.13 11.91 13.83
N VAL A 49 -0.29 12.08 12.57
CA VAL A 49 -0.02 13.30 11.81
C VAL A 49 -1.11 14.33 12.11
N HIS A 50 -0.71 15.56 12.44
CA HIS A 50 -1.61 16.65 12.80
C HIS A 50 -1.79 17.65 11.65
N TRP A 51 -0.73 17.86 10.86
CA TRP A 51 -0.75 18.73 9.69
C TRP A 51 0.03 18.11 8.54
N GLY A 52 -0.45 18.38 7.33
CA GLY A 52 0.23 18.10 6.09
C GLY A 52 0.35 19.40 5.29
N THR A 53 1.58 19.80 4.95
CA THR A 53 1.87 21.01 4.19
C THR A 53 2.60 20.63 2.91
N THR A 54 2.23 21.23 1.80
CA THR A 54 2.98 21.17 0.55
C THR A 54 3.39 22.59 0.17
N VAL A 55 4.65 22.78 -0.16
CA VAL A 55 5.22 24.10 -0.52
C VAL A 55 6.08 23.96 -1.77
N GLY A 56 6.10 24.99 -2.61
CA GLY A 56 6.97 25.04 -3.79
C GLY A 56 8.43 25.26 -3.45
N ASP A 57 9.27 25.22 -4.49
CA ASP A 57 10.72 25.32 -4.38
C ASP A 57 11.20 26.79 -4.38
N ASP A 58 10.43 27.66 -3.74
CA ASP A 58 10.80 29.06 -3.54
C ASP A 58 11.24 29.33 -2.08
N ARG A 59 12.34 30.06 -1.93
CA ARG A 59 12.98 30.32 -0.63
C ARG A 59 12.06 30.99 0.39
N ALA A 60 11.29 31.99 -0.05
CA ALA A 60 10.44 32.76 0.87
C ALA A 60 9.28 31.93 1.40
N SER A 61 8.61 31.19 0.51
CA SER A 61 7.53 30.27 0.87
C SER A 61 8.00 29.16 1.77
N LEU A 62 9.16 28.56 1.47
CA LEU A 62 9.73 27.48 2.27
C LEU A 62 10.14 27.98 3.67
N LEU A 63 10.78 29.16 3.78
CA LEU A 63 11.13 29.77 5.06
C LEU A 63 9.90 30.07 5.91
N ASN A 64 8.84 30.61 5.29
CA ASN A 64 7.57 30.86 5.97
C ASN A 64 6.92 29.57 6.45
N ALA A 65 6.91 28.52 5.62
CA ALA A 65 6.37 27.21 5.98
C ALA A 65 7.13 26.59 7.18
N PHE A 66 8.46 26.68 7.22
CA PHE A 66 9.25 26.20 8.35
C PHE A 66 8.96 26.97 9.63
N ARG A 67 8.83 28.31 9.58
CA ARG A 67 8.47 29.13 10.73
C ARG A 67 7.09 28.76 11.27
N GLN A 68 6.08 28.68 10.41
CA GLN A 68 4.73 28.27 10.82
C GLN A 68 4.69 26.87 11.43
N ALA A 69 5.37 25.91 10.82
CA ALA A 69 5.45 24.55 11.34
C ALA A 69 6.14 24.52 12.71
N SER A 70 7.19 25.32 12.91
CA SER A 70 7.93 25.41 14.19
C SER A 70 7.08 25.93 15.36
N GLU A 71 6.02 26.70 15.08
CA GLU A 71 5.13 27.27 16.10
C GLU A 71 4.05 26.28 16.54
N ARG A 72 3.60 25.39 15.64
CA ARG A 72 2.43 24.51 15.87
C ARG A 72 2.78 23.05 16.13
N ALA A 73 3.91 22.57 15.61
CA ALA A 73 4.34 21.18 15.76
C ALA A 73 5.45 21.03 16.82
N ASP A 74 5.60 19.80 17.33
CA ASP A 74 6.73 19.39 18.16
C ASP A 74 7.82 18.73 17.30
N ALA A 75 7.39 18.03 16.23
CA ALA A 75 8.27 17.45 15.22
C ALA A 75 7.73 17.72 13.81
N VAL A 76 8.63 17.96 12.86
CA VAL A 76 8.33 18.20 11.45
C VAL A 76 9.17 17.27 10.59
N ILE A 77 8.53 16.45 9.77
CA ILE A 77 9.23 15.65 8.77
C ILE A 77 9.19 16.42 7.46
N VAL A 78 10.35 16.85 6.98
CA VAL A 78 10.47 17.52 5.69
C VAL A 78 10.92 16.50 4.64
N ASN A 79 10.16 16.39 3.56
CA ASN A 79 10.46 15.47 2.47
C ASN A 79 10.67 16.23 1.15
N GLY A 80 11.90 16.19 0.63
CA GLY A 80 12.32 16.85 -0.61
C GLY A 80 13.34 17.96 -0.42
N GLY A 81 13.80 18.52 -1.54
CA GLY A 81 14.73 19.67 -1.57
C GLY A 81 16.15 19.40 -1.08
N LEU A 82 16.61 18.12 -1.07
CA LEU A 82 17.96 17.70 -0.67
C LEU A 82 18.85 17.28 -1.86
N GLY A 83 18.42 17.54 -3.07
CA GLY A 83 19.16 17.23 -4.27
C GLY A 83 20.32 18.20 -4.54
N PRO A 84 21.02 18.01 -5.68
CA PRO A 84 22.15 18.84 -6.08
C PRO A 84 21.76 20.02 -6.97
N THR A 85 20.47 20.24 -7.25
CA THR A 85 19.99 21.25 -8.19
C THR A 85 19.78 22.60 -7.51
N VAL A 86 19.55 23.64 -8.29
CA VAL A 86 19.43 25.01 -7.76
C VAL A 86 18.14 25.24 -6.97
N ASP A 87 17.13 24.49 -7.28
CA ASP A 87 15.80 24.45 -6.65
C ASP A 87 15.75 23.59 -5.36
N ASP A 88 16.79 22.80 -5.08
CA ASP A 88 16.90 22.06 -3.81
C ASP A 88 17.33 23.00 -2.68
N LEU A 89 16.40 23.62 -1.97
CA LEU A 89 16.67 24.69 -1.01
C LEU A 89 16.58 24.28 0.46
N SER A 90 16.23 23.03 0.78
CA SER A 90 15.90 22.61 2.14
C SER A 90 17.03 22.82 3.14
N GLN A 91 18.31 22.55 2.78
CA GLN A 91 19.45 22.75 3.68
C GLN A 91 19.68 24.23 4.00
N GLU A 92 19.67 25.08 2.96
CA GLU A 92 19.93 26.50 3.09
C GLU A 92 18.85 27.20 3.93
N VAL A 93 17.58 26.90 3.61
CA VAL A 93 16.44 27.50 4.32
C VAL A 93 16.34 26.96 5.75
N ALA A 94 16.71 25.70 5.99
CA ALA A 94 16.77 25.15 7.34
C ALA A 94 17.84 25.85 8.21
N ALA A 95 19.03 26.12 7.64
CA ALA A 95 20.07 26.86 8.33
C ALA A 95 19.64 28.30 8.67
N GLU A 96 19.02 28.99 7.70
CA GLU A 96 18.44 30.32 7.91
C GLU A 96 17.35 30.33 8.99
N ALA A 97 16.40 29.39 8.91
CA ALA A 97 15.31 29.30 9.87
C ALA A 97 15.79 28.95 11.29
N ALA A 98 16.87 28.17 11.39
CA ALA A 98 17.50 27.82 12.66
C ALA A 98 18.47 28.92 13.18
N GLY A 99 18.79 29.96 12.37
CA GLY A 99 19.72 31.00 12.71
C GLY A 99 21.18 30.55 12.83
N VAL A 100 21.59 29.56 12.03
CA VAL A 100 22.94 28.99 12.03
C VAL A 100 23.58 29.05 10.64
N GLU A 101 24.89 28.91 10.58
CA GLU A 101 25.61 28.83 9.31
C GLU A 101 25.38 27.50 8.59
N LEU A 102 25.51 27.52 7.27
CA LEU A 102 25.56 26.34 6.43
C LEU A 102 27.02 25.92 6.26
N VAL A 103 27.38 24.74 6.72
CA VAL A 103 28.75 24.23 6.73
C VAL A 103 28.91 22.95 5.90
N LEU A 104 30.11 22.74 5.34
CA LEU A 104 30.42 21.53 4.64
C LEU A 104 30.62 20.34 5.62
N SER A 105 29.92 19.25 5.42
CA SER A 105 30.19 18.01 6.10
C SER A 105 31.26 17.20 5.36
N ASP A 106 32.50 17.21 5.85
CA ASP A 106 33.58 16.43 5.24
C ASP A 106 33.29 14.93 5.25
N HIS A 107 32.67 14.44 6.32
CA HIS A 107 32.25 13.06 6.44
C HIS A 107 31.29 12.64 5.31
N TRP A 108 30.27 13.47 5.02
CA TRP A 108 29.34 13.16 3.95
C TRP A 108 29.94 13.34 2.56
N MET A 109 30.79 14.34 2.42
CA MET A 109 31.52 14.61 1.19
C MET A 109 32.41 13.41 0.79
N GLU A 110 33.16 12.88 1.76
CA GLU A 110 33.98 11.69 1.55
C GLU A 110 33.13 10.47 1.17
N ARG A 111 32.03 10.24 1.90
CA ARG A 111 31.11 9.12 1.63
C ARG A 111 30.50 9.20 0.23
N MET A 112 30.06 10.38 -0.21
CA MET A 112 29.57 10.57 -1.58
C MET A 112 30.65 10.28 -2.60
N THR A 113 31.85 10.83 -2.41
CA THR A 113 32.99 10.60 -3.31
C THR A 113 33.31 9.12 -3.45
N GLN A 114 33.36 8.39 -2.34
CA GLN A 114 33.56 6.93 -2.34
C GLN A 114 32.41 6.18 -3.04
N SER A 115 31.17 6.63 -2.87
CA SER A 115 30.00 6.03 -3.52
C SER A 115 30.05 6.18 -5.05
N TYR A 116 30.46 7.34 -5.54
CA TYR A 116 30.68 7.57 -6.97
C TYR A 116 31.84 6.73 -7.50
N ALA A 117 32.97 6.72 -6.78
CA ALA A 117 34.15 5.93 -7.16
C ALA A 117 33.83 4.42 -7.28
N ARG A 118 33.08 3.86 -6.33
CA ARG A 118 32.63 2.44 -6.39
C ARG A 118 31.78 2.12 -7.61
N ARG A 119 31.12 3.12 -8.20
CA ARG A 119 30.34 2.99 -9.44
C ARG A 119 31.14 3.32 -10.71
N GLY A 120 32.45 3.54 -10.58
CA GLY A 120 33.34 3.93 -11.69
C GLY A 120 33.03 5.34 -12.25
N ARG A 121 32.46 6.24 -11.44
CA ARG A 121 32.05 7.59 -11.86
C ARG A 121 32.77 8.66 -11.04
N VAL A 122 33.01 9.81 -11.67
CA VAL A 122 33.47 11.00 -10.99
C VAL A 122 32.25 11.76 -10.47
N MET A 123 32.30 12.20 -9.22
CA MET A 123 31.22 12.97 -8.63
C MET A 123 31.12 14.37 -9.27
N PRO A 124 29.97 14.79 -9.80
CA PRO A 124 29.77 16.13 -10.33
C PRO A 124 29.97 17.20 -9.24
N ALA A 125 30.49 18.36 -9.60
CA ALA A 125 30.81 19.41 -8.64
C ALA A 125 29.58 19.95 -7.90
N ASN A 126 28.40 19.98 -8.53
CA ASN A 126 27.16 20.44 -7.91
C ASN A 126 26.66 19.50 -6.79
N ASN A 127 27.09 18.24 -6.75
CA ASN A 127 26.76 17.33 -5.65
C ASN A 127 27.36 17.78 -4.31
N ARG A 128 28.37 18.66 -4.30
CA ARG A 128 28.88 19.27 -3.07
C ARG A 128 27.78 19.93 -2.25
N LYS A 129 26.75 20.47 -2.91
CA LYS A 129 25.58 21.05 -2.24
C LYS A 129 24.91 20.08 -1.27
N GLN A 130 24.85 18.80 -1.63
CA GLN A 130 24.23 17.76 -0.80
C GLN A 130 24.99 17.48 0.51
N ALA A 131 26.25 17.92 0.62
CA ALA A 131 27.06 17.83 1.84
C ALA A 131 27.06 19.13 2.66
N MET A 132 26.36 20.18 2.21
CA MET A 132 26.18 21.40 2.98
C MET A 132 25.04 21.24 3.97
N LEU A 133 25.31 21.34 5.27
CA LEU A 133 24.34 21.13 6.34
C LEU A 133 24.33 22.32 7.31
N PRO A 134 23.20 22.55 8.01
CA PRO A 134 23.20 23.51 9.15
C PRO A 134 24.26 23.11 10.19
N ALA A 135 25.02 24.07 10.73
CA ALA A 135 26.18 23.81 11.57
C ALA A 135 25.89 22.97 12.83
N ASN A 136 24.65 23.02 13.34
CA ASN A 136 24.18 22.26 14.49
C ASN A 136 23.31 21.06 14.12
N ALA A 137 23.33 20.62 12.86
CA ALA A 137 22.51 19.52 12.41
C ALA A 137 23.01 18.18 12.95
N GLU A 138 22.08 17.36 13.41
CA GLU A 138 22.31 15.96 13.65
C GLU A 138 22.22 15.22 12.31
N PHE A 139 23.19 14.37 12.05
CA PHE A 139 23.24 13.56 10.85
C PHE A 139 22.18 12.44 10.86
N ILE A 140 21.44 12.30 9.77
CA ILE A 140 20.51 11.19 9.49
C ILE A 140 21.04 10.41 8.30
N ASP A 141 21.41 9.16 8.52
CA ASP A 141 22.03 8.33 7.50
C ASP A 141 21.08 8.00 6.32
N ASN A 142 21.61 8.10 5.10
CA ASN A 142 20.99 7.61 3.88
C ASN A 142 21.86 6.50 3.28
N PRO A 143 21.59 5.22 3.58
CA PRO A 143 22.47 4.12 3.21
C PRO A 143 22.49 3.79 1.72
N ILE A 144 21.54 4.31 0.92
CA ILE A 144 21.37 3.94 -0.49
C ILE A 144 21.46 5.10 -1.48
N GLY A 145 21.43 6.36 -0.99
CA GLY A 145 21.44 7.55 -1.83
C GLY A 145 22.64 8.46 -1.57
N THR A 146 22.64 9.60 -2.24
CA THR A 146 23.66 10.65 -2.10
C THR A 146 23.20 11.87 -1.32
N ALA A 147 21.89 12.05 -1.15
CA ALA A 147 21.34 13.14 -0.35
C ALA A 147 21.48 12.81 1.13
N CYS A 148 22.16 13.69 1.89
CA CYS A 148 22.27 13.55 3.33
C CYS A 148 20.96 13.94 4.01
N GLY A 149 20.40 13.04 4.82
CA GLY A 149 19.38 13.43 5.78
C GLY A 149 19.99 14.13 6.99
N PHE A 150 19.23 15.01 7.61
CA PHE A 150 19.66 15.67 8.83
C PHE A 150 18.48 16.07 9.71
N ALA A 151 18.76 16.35 10.97
CA ALA A 151 17.77 16.93 11.87
C ALA A 151 18.32 18.19 12.53
N VAL A 152 17.48 19.22 12.63
CA VAL A 152 17.79 20.49 13.26
C VAL A 152 16.60 20.99 14.06
N THR A 153 16.83 21.77 15.10
CA THR A 153 15.76 22.43 15.85
C THR A 153 15.51 23.82 15.28
N ILE A 154 14.27 24.10 14.90
CA ILE A 154 13.82 25.41 14.45
C ILE A 154 12.69 25.84 15.39
N GLY A 155 12.89 26.97 16.06
CA GLY A 155 11.99 27.39 17.14
C GLY A 155 11.92 26.32 18.23
N LYS A 156 10.71 25.80 18.51
CA LYS A 156 10.52 24.71 19.49
C LYS A 156 10.44 23.30 18.86
N ALA A 157 10.38 23.21 17.52
CA ALA A 157 10.13 21.96 16.84
C ALA A 157 11.42 21.29 16.35
N ARG A 158 11.46 19.97 16.40
CA ARG A 158 12.52 19.15 15.80
C ARG A 158 12.18 18.86 14.36
N PHE A 159 12.97 19.37 13.42
CA PHE A 159 12.83 19.12 11.99
C PHE A 159 13.72 17.95 11.57
N LEU A 160 13.17 16.99 10.82
CA LEU A 160 13.86 15.83 10.29
C LEU A 160 13.72 15.83 8.76
N PHE A 161 14.82 15.94 8.06
CA PHE A 161 14.86 16.10 6.60
C PHE A 161 15.19 14.78 5.91
N THR A 162 14.40 14.45 4.88
CA THR A 162 14.56 13.25 4.07
C THR A 162 14.50 13.60 2.58
N PRO A 163 15.22 12.86 1.69
CA PRO A 163 15.17 13.09 0.26
C PRO A 163 13.78 12.80 -0.34
N GLY A 164 13.50 13.43 -1.49
CA GLY A 164 12.27 13.20 -2.25
C GLY A 164 12.20 11.84 -2.96
N VAL A 165 13.34 11.17 -3.19
CA VAL A 165 13.42 9.86 -3.86
C VAL A 165 12.70 8.80 -3.00
N PRO A 166 11.60 8.17 -3.48
CA PRO A 166 10.75 7.33 -2.63
C PRO A 166 11.47 6.16 -1.96
N ARG A 167 12.38 5.49 -2.68
CA ARG A 167 13.14 4.36 -2.13
C ARG A 167 14.06 4.77 -0.98
N GLU A 168 14.72 5.92 -1.10
CA GLU A 168 15.60 6.46 -0.07
C GLU A 168 14.78 6.91 1.14
N MET A 169 13.77 7.73 0.91
CA MET A 169 12.86 8.21 1.94
C MET A 169 12.26 7.09 2.77
N ARG A 170 11.71 6.05 2.14
CA ARG A 170 11.08 4.92 2.85
C ARG A 170 12.04 4.28 3.84
N ARG A 171 13.26 3.97 3.40
CA ARG A 171 14.26 3.35 4.25
C ARG A 171 14.67 4.27 5.40
N MET A 172 14.86 5.55 5.12
CA MET A 172 15.21 6.54 6.14
C MET A 172 14.09 6.76 7.15
N ILE A 173 12.82 6.75 6.73
CA ILE A 173 11.68 6.84 7.64
C ILE A 173 11.70 5.68 8.62
N ASP A 174 11.86 4.45 8.14
CA ASP A 174 11.81 3.26 8.99
C ASP A 174 13.03 3.14 9.91
N GLU A 175 14.23 3.30 9.38
CA GLU A 175 15.48 3.03 10.09
C GLU A 175 15.96 4.22 10.94
N GLN A 176 15.58 5.45 10.60
CA GLN A 176 16.17 6.65 11.17
C GLN A 176 15.16 7.61 11.81
N VAL A 177 14.09 7.96 11.10
CA VAL A 177 13.15 9.01 11.53
C VAL A 177 12.21 8.50 12.62
N ILE A 178 11.55 7.38 12.40
CA ILE A 178 10.61 6.78 13.37
C ILE A 178 11.27 6.53 14.73
N PRO A 179 12.46 5.89 14.84
CA PRO A 179 13.12 5.70 16.13
C PRO A 179 13.38 7.00 16.87
N ARG A 180 13.78 8.07 16.16
CA ARG A 180 13.99 9.40 16.74
C ARG A 180 12.70 10.04 17.25
N LEU A 181 11.62 9.89 16.49
CA LEU A 181 10.30 10.40 16.90
C LEU A 181 9.75 9.67 18.12
N LEU A 182 9.89 8.35 18.19
CA LEU A 182 9.50 7.56 19.36
C LEU A 182 10.28 7.99 20.61
N THR A 183 11.59 8.19 20.46
CA THR A 183 12.45 8.70 21.53
C THR A 183 12.04 10.11 21.96
N LEU A 184 11.82 11.02 21.00
CA LEU A 184 11.41 12.41 21.25
C LEU A 184 10.05 12.48 21.97
N GLY A 185 9.11 11.60 21.56
CA GLY A 185 7.77 11.51 22.17
C GLY A 185 7.73 10.78 23.51
N GLY A 186 8.86 10.22 23.96
CA GLY A 186 8.91 9.40 25.17
C GLY A 186 8.00 8.16 25.11
N ILE A 187 7.72 7.68 23.88
CA ILE A 187 6.82 6.56 23.66
C ILE A 187 7.55 5.28 24.02
N LYS A 188 7.00 4.58 24.99
CA LYS A 188 7.44 3.26 25.42
C LYS A 188 6.49 2.20 24.88
N GLY A 189 6.99 0.98 24.72
CA GLY A 189 6.22 -0.13 24.18
C GLY A 189 6.28 -0.24 22.65
N VAL A 190 5.51 -1.17 22.12
CA VAL A 190 5.45 -1.51 20.71
C VAL A 190 4.02 -1.37 20.18
N THR A 191 3.90 -0.94 18.94
CA THR A 191 2.61 -0.87 18.24
C THR A 191 2.67 -1.78 17.01
N ARG A 192 1.63 -2.54 16.80
CA ARG A 192 1.46 -3.37 15.59
C ARG A 192 0.16 -3.04 14.89
N LEU A 193 0.23 -2.98 13.58
CA LEU A 193 -0.94 -2.87 12.71
C LEU A 193 -1.16 -4.23 12.03
N LYS A 194 -2.21 -4.93 12.43
CA LYS A 194 -2.69 -6.15 11.77
C LYS A 194 -3.67 -5.77 10.69
N ARG A 195 -3.51 -6.32 9.47
CA ARG A 195 -4.36 -6.05 8.31
C ARG A 195 -5.06 -7.32 7.86
N PHE A 196 -6.32 -7.18 7.49
CA PHE A 196 -7.09 -8.21 6.79
C PHE A 196 -7.58 -7.62 5.49
N HIS A 197 -7.15 -8.19 4.38
CA HIS A 197 -7.65 -7.83 3.06
C HIS A 197 -8.89 -8.65 2.78
N THR A 198 -10.01 -8.00 2.51
CA THR A 198 -11.28 -8.67 2.26
C THR A 198 -11.80 -8.32 0.88
N PHE A 199 -12.46 -9.27 0.25
CA PHE A 199 -13.18 -9.06 -0.99
C PHE A 199 -14.61 -9.59 -0.87
N GLY A 200 -15.55 -8.90 -1.53
CA GLY A 200 -16.95 -9.32 -1.56
C GLY A 200 -17.79 -8.81 -0.38
N ILE A 201 -17.21 -7.99 0.49
CA ILE A 201 -17.91 -7.35 1.60
C ILE A 201 -17.71 -5.83 1.54
N GLY A 202 -18.80 -5.07 1.70
CA GLY A 202 -18.75 -3.61 1.79
C GLY A 202 -18.37 -3.11 3.19
N GLU A 203 -17.84 -1.87 3.27
CA GLU A 203 -17.40 -1.27 4.53
C GLU A 203 -18.48 -1.24 5.60
N SER A 204 -19.72 -0.85 5.25
CA SER A 204 -20.83 -0.79 6.21
C SER A 204 -21.16 -2.15 6.82
N ARG A 205 -21.13 -3.22 6.03
CA ARG A 205 -21.37 -4.58 6.53
C ARG A 205 -20.20 -5.08 7.36
N ALA A 206 -18.96 -4.79 6.94
CA ALA A 206 -17.78 -5.14 7.72
C ALA A 206 -17.78 -4.43 9.07
N ASP A 207 -18.16 -3.15 9.13
CA ASP A 207 -18.31 -2.39 10.37
C ASP A 207 -19.40 -2.97 11.27
N GLU A 208 -20.56 -3.32 10.72
CA GLU A 208 -21.64 -4.00 11.47
C GLU A 208 -21.15 -5.33 12.07
N MET A 209 -20.47 -6.16 11.28
CA MET A 209 -19.95 -7.45 11.73
C MET A 209 -18.87 -7.31 12.79
N LEU A 210 -18.08 -6.25 12.76
CA LEU A 210 -16.94 -6.02 13.66
C LEU A 210 -17.18 -4.95 14.73
N GLY A 211 -18.34 -4.30 14.77
CA GLY A 211 -18.64 -3.14 15.64
C GLY A 211 -18.41 -3.33 17.14
N SER A 212 -18.36 -4.58 17.61
CA SER A 212 -18.03 -4.89 19.02
C SER A 212 -16.59 -5.39 19.22
N ILE A 213 -15.75 -5.37 18.19
CA ILE A 213 -14.42 -5.98 18.25
C ILE A 213 -13.47 -5.22 19.20
N GLU A 214 -13.60 -3.90 19.28
CA GLU A 214 -12.79 -3.08 20.19
C GLU A 214 -13.12 -3.38 21.67
N ALA A 215 -14.38 -3.70 21.96
CA ALA A 215 -14.84 -4.07 23.29
C ALA A 215 -14.52 -5.54 23.65
N PHE A 216 -14.09 -6.34 22.67
CA PHE A 216 -13.73 -7.73 22.89
C PHE A 216 -12.50 -7.88 23.80
N GLN A 217 -11.62 -6.88 23.80
CA GLN A 217 -10.45 -6.80 24.67
C GLN A 217 -10.73 -5.86 25.86
N LYS A 218 -10.88 -6.41 27.05
CA LYS A 218 -11.21 -5.64 28.28
C LYS A 218 -10.11 -4.66 28.69
N GLU A 219 -8.86 -4.92 28.33
CA GLU A 219 -7.70 -4.07 28.65
C GLU A 219 -7.58 -2.84 27.74
N GLY A 220 -8.40 -2.74 26.70
CA GLY A 220 -8.37 -1.64 25.74
C GLY A 220 -7.10 -1.66 24.85
N GLY A 221 -6.88 -0.59 24.11
CA GLY A 221 -5.66 -0.41 23.30
C GLY A 221 -5.75 -1.02 21.89
N ILE A 222 -6.92 -1.53 21.48
CA ILE A 222 -7.19 -1.95 20.11
C ILE A 222 -8.04 -0.91 19.41
N LYS A 223 -7.65 -0.54 18.20
CA LYS A 223 -8.43 0.33 17.32
C LYS A 223 -8.74 -0.38 16.04
N LEU A 224 -10.03 -0.41 15.69
CA LEU A 224 -10.54 -0.87 14.41
C LEU A 224 -10.55 0.29 13.41
N GLY A 225 -10.18 0.02 12.18
CA GLY A 225 -10.29 0.95 11.06
C GLY A 225 -10.50 0.23 9.75
N PHE A 226 -11.11 0.91 8.79
CA PHE A 226 -11.34 0.41 7.44
C PHE A 226 -10.72 1.33 6.42
N GLN A 227 -10.27 0.75 5.31
CA GLN A 227 -9.79 1.49 4.16
C GLN A 227 -10.23 0.78 2.88
N ALA A 228 -11.14 1.40 2.16
CA ALA A 228 -11.58 0.88 0.87
C ALA A 228 -10.50 1.13 -0.19
N HIS A 229 -10.09 0.06 -0.84
CA HIS A 229 -9.23 0.05 -2.03
C HIS A 229 -9.90 -0.85 -3.07
N TYR A 230 -10.94 -0.32 -3.72
CA TYR A 230 -11.68 -1.14 -4.66
C TYR A 230 -10.75 -1.96 -5.58
N PRO A 231 -10.99 -3.25 -5.71
CA PRO A 231 -12.17 -4.03 -5.29
C PRO A 231 -12.12 -4.60 -3.87
N GLN A 232 -11.06 -4.37 -3.11
CA GLN A 232 -10.86 -4.88 -1.76
C GLN A 232 -11.19 -3.83 -0.68
N LEU A 233 -11.52 -4.33 0.50
CA LEU A 233 -11.59 -3.55 1.73
C LEU A 233 -10.49 -4.04 2.67
N GLU A 234 -9.66 -3.14 3.15
CA GLU A 234 -8.67 -3.41 4.19
C GLU A 234 -9.27 -3.10 5.55
N THR A 235 -9.34 -4.12 6.41
CA THR A 235 -9.69 -3.99 7.83
C THR A 235 -8.41 -3.95 8.65
N LYS A 236 -8.25 -2.94 9.50
CA LYS A 236 -7.04 -2.67 10.28
C LYS A 236 -7.31 -2.79 11.77
N LEU A 237 -6.44 -3.50 12.47
CA LEU A 237 -6.39 -3.50 13.93
C LEU A 237 -5.06 -2.89 14.38
N ALA A 238 -5.10 -1.69 14.94
CA ALA A 238 -3.94 -1.10 15.58
C ALA A 238 -3.94 -1.49 17.06
N VAL A 239 -2.87 -2.12 17.51
CA VAL A 239 -2.71 -2.61 18.89
C VAL A 239 -1.42 -2.06 19.47
N HIS A 240 -1.49 -1.53 20.69
CA HIS A 240 -0.33 -1.09 21.46
C HIS A 240 -0.15 -2.02 22.67
N GLY A 241 1.10 -2.39 22.97
CA GLY A 241 1.48 -3.22 24.11
C GLY A 241 2.81 -2.78 24.71
N ASP A 242 3.09 -3.22 25.94
CA ASP A 242 4.33 -2.88 26.65
C ASP A 242 5.55 -3.50 25.95
N ASP A 243 5.38 -4.71 25.42
CA ASP A 243 6.37 -5.48 24.68
C ASP A 243 5.69 -6.40 23.64
N GLU A 244 6.50 -7.16 22.90
CA GLU A 244 6.03 -8.07 21.86
C GLU A 244 5.15 -9.21 22.43
N ALA A 245 5.45 -9.71 23.61
CA ALA A 245 4.69 -10.78 24.25
C ALA A 245 3.31 -10.28 24.70
N ASP A 246 3.24 -9.07 25.26
CA ASP A 246 2.00 -8.41 25.62
C ASP A 246 1.15 -8.11 24.39
N LEU A 247 1.80 -7.63 23.32
CA LEU A 247 1.15 -7.36 22.03
C LEU A 247 0.49 -8.63 21.46
N GLN A 248 1.24 -9.74 21.42
CA GLN A 248 0.74 -11.01 20.90
C GLN A 248 -0.41 -11.55 21.76
N ARG A 249 -0.32 -11.45 23.09
CA ARG A 249 -1.37 -11.86 24.01
C ARG A 249 -2.68 -11.10 23.78
N ARG A 250 -2.59 -9.80 23.49
CA ARG A 250 -3.75 -8.94 23.22
C ARG A 250 -4.34 -9.18 21.83
N LEU A 251 -3.47 -9.33 20.83
CA LEU A 251 -3.86 -9.40 19.42
C LEU A 251 -4.47 -10.75 19.05
N ALA A 252 -3.90 -11.87 19.50
CA ALA A 252 -4.31 -13.21 19.07
C ALA A 252 -5.80 -13.53 19.24
N PRO A 253 -6.47 -13.22 20.38
CA PRO A 253 -7.89 -13.49 20.52
C PRO A 253 -8.76 -12.62 19.60
N VAL A 254 -8.32 -11.39 19.32
CA VAL A 254 -9.05 -10.46 18.46
C VAL A 254 -8.90 -10.87 16.99
N GLU A 255 -7.71 -11.28 16.57
CA GLU A 255 -7.48 -11.84 15.23
C GLU A 255 -8.37 -13.08 14.98
N ALA A 256 -8.43 -13.99 15.95
CA ALA A 256 -9.25 -15.17 15.84
C ALA A 256 -10.74 -14.81 15.66
N GLU A 257 -11.22 -13.80 16.40
CA GLU A 257 -12.61 -13.34 16.31
C GLU A 257 -12.88 -12.61 14.97
N VAL A 258 -11.95 -11.80 14.48
CA VAL A 258 -12.08 -11.17 13.15
C VAL A 258 -12.14 -12.23 12.07
N ARG A 259 -11.24 -13.25 12.10
CA ARG A 259 -11.27 -14.36 11.14
C ARG A 259 -12.61 -15.13 11.20
N ARG A 260 -13.12 -15.35 12.40
CA ARG A 260 -14.43 -16.02 12.58
C ARG A 260 -15.59 -15.22 11.98
N ARG A 261 -15.60 -13.89 12.16
CA ARG A 261 -16.70 -13.03 11.70
C ARG A 261 -16.62 -12.75 10.19
N LEU A 262 -15.45 -12.41 9.68
CA LEU A 262 -15.28 -12.10 8.26
C LEU A 262 -15.18 -13.36 7.39
N GLY A 263 -14.72 -14.48 7.94
CA GLY A 263 -14.75 -15.79 7.28
C GLY A 263 -14.10 -15.79 5.89
N ASN A 264 -14.84 -16.31 4.92
CA ASN A 264 -14.37 -16.48 3.54
C ASN A 264 -14.12 -15.18 2.78
N PHE A 265 -14.59 -14.03 3.29
CA PHE A 265 -14.30 -12.73 2.70
C PHE A 265 -12.84 -12.33 2.86
N ILE A 266 -12.09 -12.89 3.83
CA ILE A 266 -10.66 -12.64 3.97
C ILE A 266 -9.92 -13.33 2.82
N VAL A 267 -9.24 -12.53 2.00
CA VAL A 267 -8.48 -13.01 0.84
C VAL A 267 -6.98 -13.07 1.10
N ALA A 268 -6.47 -12.21 2.00
CA ALA A 268 -5.07 -12.15 2.42
C ALA A 268 -4.94 -11.44 3.77
N GLU A 269 -3.78 -11.54 4.41
CA GLU A 269 -3.46 -10.86 5.67
C GLU A 269 -2.09 -10.17 5.59
N ASP A 270 -1.96 -9.04 6.28
CA ASP A 270 -0.74 -8.24 6.39
C ASP A 270 -0.17 -7.85 5.02
N ASP A 271 1.05 -8.26 4.69
CA ASP A 271 1.71 -7.95 3.43
C ASP A 271 1.43 -8.97 2.31
N GLN A 272 0.58 -9.98 2.58
CA GLN A 272 0.14 -10.91 1.55
C GLN A 272 -0.87 -10.26 0.61
N THR A 273 -0.93 -10.77 -0.62
CA THR A 273 -1.94 -10.41 -1.61
C THR A 273 -2.77 -11.63 -1.99
N LEU A 274 -3.96 -11.42 -2.57
CA LEU A 274 -4.80 -12.49 -3.09
C LEU A 274 -4.02 -13.39 -4.05
N GLU A 275 -3.26 -12.79 -4.95
CA GLU A 275 -2.43 -13.51 -5.92
C GLU A 275 -1.33 -14.34 -5.24
N GLY A 276 -0.69 -13.75 -4.22
CA GLY A 276 0.33 -14.44 -3.43
C GLY A 276 -0.23 -15.66 -2.71
N VAL A 277 -1.43 -15.57 -2.17
CA VAL A 277 -2.14 -16.70 -1.54
C VAL A 277 -2.46 -17.79 -2.58
N ILE A 278 -2.97 -17.41 -3.76
CA ILE A 278 -3.25 -18.35 -4.87
C ILE A 278 -1.95 -19.05 -5.29
N LEU A 279 -0.91 -18.28 -5.58
CA LEU A 279 0.37 -18.81 -6.02
C LEU A 279 0.97 -19.76 -4.99
N GLY A 280 0.96 -19.39 -3.71
CA GLY A 280 1.43 -20.24 -2.62
C GLY A 280 0.68 -21.57 -2.53
N LYS A 281 -0.63 -21.56 -2.76
CA LYS A 281 -1.46 -22.78 -2.78
C LYS A 281 -1.15 -23.67 -3.99
N LEU A 282 -0.97 -23.08 -5.16
CA LEU A 282 -0.59 -23.81 -6.37
C LEU A 282 0.80 -24.45 -6.22
N ILE A 283 1.79 -23.70 -5.70
CA ILE A 283 3.14 -24.23 -5.45
C ILE A 283 3.10 -25.39 -4.46
N THR A 284 2.45 -25.19 -3.31
CA THR A 284 2.39 -26.20 -2.25
C THR A 284 1.66 -27.47 -2.69
N GLY A 285 0.65 -27.32 -3.55
CA GLY A 285 -0.10 -28.45 -4.13
C GLY A 285 0.59 -29.12 -5.33
N GLY A 286 1.72 -28.60 -5.81
CA GLY A 286 2.35 -29.08 -7.04
C GLY A 286 1.48 -28.82 -8.29
N HIS A 287 0.65 -27.78 -8.24
CA HIS A 287 -0.33 -27.45 -9.27
C HIS A 287 0.20 -26.40 -10.24
N THR A 288 -0.36 -26.41 -11.46
CA THR A 288 -0.06 -25.42 -12.51
C THR A 288 -1.35 -24.83 -13.03
N LEU A 289 -1.31 -23.63 -13.60
CA LEU A 289 -2.47 -22.84 -13.99
C LEU A 289 -2.39 -22.41 -15.46
N ALA A 290 -3.53 -22.54 -16.14
CA ALA A 290 -3.81 -21.84 -17.39
C ALA A 290 -5.00 -20.90 -17.20
N THR A 291 -4.97 -19.71 -17.84
CA THR A 291 -6.05 -18.75 -17.78
C THR A 291 -6.59 -18.38 -19.14
N ALA A 292 -7.90 -18.08 -19.22
CA ALA A 292 -8.55 -17.46 -20.36
C ALA A 292 -9.38 -16.27 -19.91
N GLU A 293 -9.26 -15.18 -20.61
CA GLU A 293 -9.89 -13.91 -20.27
C GLU A 293 -10.58 -13.29 -21.49
N MET A 294 -11.78 -12.73 -21.28
CA MET A 294 -12.47 -11.93 -22.28
C MET A 294 -12.96 -10.63 -21.65
N PHE A 295 -12.61 -9.51 -22.27
CA PHE A 295 -12.90 -8.12 -21.84
C PHE A 295 -12.28 -7.67 -20.50
N THR A 296 -11.57 -8.50 -19.78
CA THR A 296 -10.78 -8.12 -18.59
C THR A 296 -9.43 -7.49 -18.93
N SER A 297 -9.09 -7.43 -20.24
CA SER A 297 -7.83 -6.85 -20.74
C SER A 297 -6.55 -7.52 -20.20
N GLY A 298 -6.61 -8.82 -19.89
CA GLY A 298 -5.48 -9.56 -19.35
C GLY A 298 -5.19 -9.29 -17.85
N HIS A 299 -6.15 -8.71 -17.13
CA HIS A 299 -5.94 -8.35 -15.72
C HIS A 299 -5.64 -9.54 -14.80
N VAL A 300 -6.20 -10.73 -15.08
CA VAL A 300 -5.90 -11.93 -14.29
C VAL A 300 -4.47 -12.39 -14.54
N ALA A 301 -4.08 -12.52 -15.82
CA ALA A 301 -2.72 -12.93 -16.18
C ALA A 301 -1.67 -11.90 -15.72
N ALA A 302 -1.94 -10.61 -15.90
CA ALA A 302 -1.03 -9.52 -15.48
C ALA A 302 -0.77 -9.49 -13.97
N ARG A 303 -1.70 -9.96 -13.16
CA ARG A 303 -1.57 -10.02 -11.69
C ARG A 303 -0.81 -11.25 -11.20
N LEU A 304 -0.91 -12.37 -11.91
CA LEU A 304 -0.29 -13.64 -11.51
C LEU A 304 1.11 -13.84 -12.11
N ALA A 305 1.27 -13.60 -13.41
CA ALA A 305 2.48 -13.95 -14.15
C ALA A 305 3.77 -13.23 -13.66
N PRO A 306 3.73 -11.97 -13.19
CA PRO A 306 4.94 -11.28 -12.72
C PRO A 306 5.43 -11.70 -11.34
N LEU A 307 4.68 -12.51 -10.59
CA LEU A 307 5.04 -12.88 -9.22
C LEU A 307 6.23 -13.84 -9.21
N PRO A 308 7.16 -13.69 -8.24
CA PRO A 308 8.24 -14.65 -8.05
C PRO A 308 7.68 -16.06 -7.80
N GLY A 309 8.16 -17.06 -8.55
CA GLY A 309 7.68 -18.45 -8.53
C GLY A 309 6.55 -18.74 -9.53
N ALA A 310 5.97 -17.74 -10.17
CA ALA A 310 4.92 -17.92 -11.17
C ALA A 310 5.45 -18.65 -12.43
N GLU A 311 6.73 -18.51 -12.74
CA GLU A 311 7.41 -19.17 -13.87
C GLU A 311 7.28 -20.69 -13.86
N SER A 312 7.13 -21.30 -12.68
CA SER A 312 6.93 -22.74 -12.53
C SER A 312 5.45 -23.17 -12.56
N ILE A 313 4.54 -22.23 -12.32
CA ILE A 313 3.11 -22.47 -12.12
C ILE A 313 2.28 -22.03 -13.33
N PHE A 314 2.51 -20.81 -13.81
CA PHE A 314 1.70 -20.20 -14.85
C PHE A 314 2.12 -20.72 -16.24
N ARG A 315 1.29 -21.59 -16.82
CA ARG A 315 1.60 -22.28 -18.09
C ARG A 315 1.17 -21.49 -19.31
N ARG A 316 -0.01 -20.85 -19.25
CA ARG A 316 -0.60 -20.16 -20.39
C ARG A 316 -1.61 -19.12 -19.91
N GLY A 317 -1.62 -17.95 -20.56
CA GLY A 317 -2.68 -16.97 -20.46
C GLY A 317 -3.18 -16.60 -21.85
N VAL A 318 -4.49 -16.69 -22.09
CA VAL A 318 -5.14 -16.29 -23.34
C VAL A 318 -6.02 -15.10 -23.02
N VAL A 319 -5.86 -14.03 -23.77
CA VAL A 319 -6.73 -12.85 -23.74
C VAL A 319 -7.43 -12.75 -25.06
N ALA A 320 -8.71 -13.03 -25.08
CA ALA A 320 -9.54 -13.00 -26.27
C ALA A 320 -10.44 -11.79 -26.29
N ARG A 321 -10.77 -11.31 -27.46
CA ARG A 321 -11.70 -10.23 -27.68
C ARG A 321 -13.16 -10.70 -27.79
N ASP A 322 -13.33 -11.90 -28.30
CA ASP A 322 -14.65 -12.53 -28.44
C ASP A 322 -14.60 -14.02 -28.08
N ALA A 323 -15.77 -14.61 -27.95
CA ALA A 323 -15.95 -15.98 -27.55
C ALA A 323 -15.47 -16.99 -28.59
N ILE A 324 -15.47 -16.64 -29.88
CA ILE A 324 -15.06 -17.52 -30.99
C ILE A 324 -13.56 -17.80 -30.90
N GLU A 325 -12.75 -16.79 -30.54
CA GLU A 325 -11.30 -16.94 -30.34
C GLU A 325 -10.96 -17.92 -29.18
N LEU A 326 -11.90 -18.14 -28.27
CA LEU A 326 -11.77 -19.12 -27.18
C LEU A 326 -12.32 -20.51 -27.55
N GLY A 327 -12.69 -20.72 -28.82
CA GLY A 327 -13.25 -21.98 -29.30
C GLY A 327 -14.75 -22.12 -29.06
N LEU A 328 -15.45 -21.03 -28.76
CA LEU A 328 -16.88 -21.02 -28.50
C LEU A 328 -17.69 -20.93 -29.80
N ALA A 329 -18.04 -22.05 -30.35
CA ALA A 329 -19.12 -22.16 -31.33
C ALA A 329 -20.37 -22.74 -30.65
N GLY A 330 -21.25 -21.85 -30.13
CA GLY A 330 -22.49 -22.23 -29.43
C GLY A 330 -22.52 -21.90 -27.92
N GLU A 331 -23.51 -22.45 -27.18
CA GLU A 331 -23.61 -22.28 -25.72
C GLU A 331 -22.55 -23.14 -24.98
N VAL A 332 -21.33 -22.60 -24.88
CA VAL A 332 -20.26 -23.27 -24.12
C VAL A 332 -20.10 -22.56 -22.77
N SER A 333 -20.07 -23.35 -21.70
CA SER A 333 -19.89 -22.82 -20.36
C SER A 333 -18.45 -22.33 -20.11
N ALA A 334 -18.26 -21.34 -19.23
CA ALA A 334 -16.94 -20.88 -18.81
C ALA A 334 -16.05 -22.02 -18.25
N ALA A 335 -16.67 -23.02 -17.61
CA ALA A 335 -15.97 -24.22 -17.13
C ALA A 335 -15.41 -25.08 -18.28
N ALA A 336 -16.14 -25.18 -19.39
CA ALA A 336 -15.65 -25.95 -20.55
C ALA A 336 -14.42 -25.26 -21.16
N ILE A 337 -14.40 -23.92 -21.27
CA ILE A 337 -13.22 -23.18 -21.71
C ILE A 337 -12.06 -23.40 -20.74
N ALA A 338 -12.30 -23.34 -19.44
CA ALA A 338 -11.26 -23.60 -18.44
C ALA A 338 -10.66 -25.00 -18.60
N GLN A 339 -11.50 -26.00 -18.89
CA GLN A 339 -11.07 -27.37 -19.17
C GLN A 339 -10.24 -27.48 -20.47
N ASP A 340 -10.67 -26.79 -21.52
CA ASP A 340 -9.93 -26.77 -22.81
C ASP A 340 -8.57 -26.10 -22.67
N GLN A 341 -8.49 -24.96 -21.99
CA GLN A 341 -7.22 -24.27 -21.75
C GLN A 341 -6.29 -25.11 -20.85
N ARG A 342 -6.84 -25.76 -19.84
CA ARG A 342 -6.11 -26.71 -19.01
C ARG A 342 -5.50 -27.85 -19.84
N ALA A 343 -6.32 -28.49 -20.66
CA ALA A 343 -5.89 -29.60 -21.52
C ALA A 343 -4.84 -29.16 -22.55
N ALA A 344 -5.09 -28.03 -23.24
CA ALA A 344 -4.20 -27.53 -24.30
C ALA A 344 -2.82 -27.09 -23.79
N SER A 345 -2.72 -26.71 -22.52
CA SER A 345 -1.45 -26.26 -21.89
C SER A 345 -0.76 -27.33 -21.05
N GLY A 346 -1.41 -28.46 -20.79
CA GLY A 346 -0.95 -29.47 -19.83
C GLY A 346 -0.95 -28.96 -18.39
N ALA A 347 -1.71 -27.90 -18.08
CA ALA A 347 -1.86 -27.40 -16.73
C ALA A 347 -2.75 -28.33 -15.87
N SER A 348 -2.56 -28.32 -14.55
CA SER A 348 -3.43 -29.05 -13.63
C SER A 348 -4.74 -28.32 -13.37
N HIS A 349 -4.77 -26.99 -13.47
CA HIS A 349 -5.94 -26.14 -13.27
C HIS A 349 -6.15 -25.17 -14.44
N GLY A 350 -7.41 -24.88 -14.74
CA GLY A 350 -7.84 -23.83 -15.66
C GLY A 350 -8.71 -22.81 -14.96
N LEU A 351 -8.52 -21.53 -15.25
CA LEU A 351 -9.39 -20.43 -14.86
C LEU A 351 -9.86 -19.66 -16.07
N THR A 352 -11.14 -19.45 -16.20
CA THR A 352 -11.73 -18.61 -17.24
C THR A 352 -12.53 -17.49 -16.62
N VAL A 353 -12.32 -16.26 -17.09
CA VAL A 353 -13.08 -15.08 -16.69
C VAL A 353 -13.61 -14.38 -17.94
N LEU A 354 -14.91 -14.51 -18.17
CA LEU A 354 -15.61 -13.90 -19.29
C LEU A 354 -16.46 -12.74 -18.78
N MET A 355 -16.32 -11.58 -19.38
CA MET A 355 -17.10 -10.41 -19.03
C MET A 355 -17.89 -9.95 -20.25
N GLN A 356 -19.20 -9.84 -20.11
CA GLN A 356 -20.08 -9.25 -21.10
C GLN A 356 -20.61 -7.93 -20.56
N LEU A 357 -20.18 -6.82 -21.16
CA LEU A 357 -20.64 -5.49 -20.82
C LEU A 357 -22.05 -5.24 -21.31
N ASP A 358 -22.79 -4.42 -20.59
CA ASP A 358 -24.08 -3.90 -21.07
C ASP A 358 -23.87 -3.03 -22.33
N GLU A 359 -24.87 -3.00 -23.18
CA GLU A 359 -24.86 -2.15 -24.37
C GLU A 359 -25.16 -0.69 -24.01
N GLY A 360 -24.60 0.23 -24.81
CA GLY A 360 -24.84 1.66 -24.70
C GLY A 360 -23.82 2.42 -23.85
N ALA A 361 -24.19 3.64 -23.47
CA ALA A 361 -23.35 4.50 -22.63
C ALA A 361 -23.49 4.13 -21.15
N ASP A 362 -22.45 4.43 -20.37
CA ASP A 362 -22.48 4.23 -18.92
C ASP A 362 -23.64 5.02 -18.29
N ARG A 363 -24.41 4.34 -17.47
CA ARG A 363 -25.59 4.84 -16.76
C ARG A 363 -25.58 4.27 -15.33
N PRO A 364 -26.41 4.75 -14.40
CA PRO A 364 -26.39 4.29 -13.01
C PRO A 364 -26.56 2.79 -12.79
N ASP A 365 -27.25 2.11 -13.72
CA ASP A 365 -27.47 0.66 -13.71
C ASP A 365 -26.57 -0.09 -14.71
N PHE A 366 -25.62 0.61 -15.37
CA PHE A 366 -24.65 0.02 -16.26
C PHE A 366 -23.77 -0.99 -15.50
N GLY A 367 -23.42 -2.07 -16.17
CA GLY A 367 -22.65 -3.12 -15.53
C GLY A 367 -22.15 -4.16 -16.51
N ALA A 368 -21.86 -5.33 -15.96
CA ALA A 368 -21.45 -6.49 -16.72
C ALA A 368 -21.96 -7.78 -16.11
N THR A 369 -22.23 -8.77 -16.96
CA THR A 369 -22.39 -10.15 -16.58
C THR A 369 -21.02 -10.83 -16.63
N ILE A 370 -20.61 -11.45 -15.53
CA ILE A 370 -19.35 -12.14 -15.36
C ILE A 370 -19.62 -13.63 -15.30
N CYS A 371 -18.97 -14.40 -16.19
CA CYS A 371 -19.01 -15.85 -16.15
C CYS A 371 -17.59 -16.36 -15.81
N ILE A 372 -17.49 -17.09 -14.73
CA ILE A 372 -16.24 -17.67 -14.24
C ILE A 372 -16.30 -19.18 -14.40
N GLY A 373 -15.22 -19.76 -14.93
CA GLY A 373 -15.03 -21.19 -15.03
C GLY A 373 -13.75 -21.61 -14.34
N ILE A 374 -13.80 -22.65 -13.54
CA ILE A 374 -12.62 -23.29 -12.95
C ILE A 374 -12.67 -24.76 -13.32
N ALA A 375 -11.54 -25.33 -13.73
CA ALA A 375 -11.45 -26.76 -14.06
C ALA A 375 -10.18 -27.37 -13.48
N ASP A 376 -10.29 -28.59 -13.01
CA ASP A 376 -9.18 -29.43 -12.55
C ASP A 376 -9.36 -30.90 -13.05
N ALA A 377 -8.65 -31.83 -12.45
CA ALA A 377 -8.76 -33.25 -12.79
C ALA A 377 -10.11 -33.89 -12.38
N GLN A 378 -10.85 -33.28 -11.46
CA GLN A 378 -12.12 -33.76 -10.93
C GLN A 378 -13.31 -33.23 -11.73
N GLY A 379 -13.12 -32.16 -12.52
CA GLY A 379 -14.19 -31.59 -13.33
C GLY A 379 -14.12 -30.07 -13.46
N GLY A 380 -15.26 -29.48 -13.81
CA GLY A 380 -15.39 -28.03 -13.99
C GLY A 380 -16.52 -27.46 -13.14
N ILE A 381 -16.29 -26.26 -12.61
CA ILE A 381 -17.25 -25.44 -11.85
C ILE A 381 -17.48 -24.13 -12.61
N SER A 382 -18.76 -23.74 -12.75
CA SER A 382 -19.13 -22.42 -13.32
C SER A 382 -19.81 -21.56 -12.27
N ARG A 383 -19.51 -20.26 -12.27
CA ARG A 383 -20.22 -19.23 -11.53
C ARG A 383 -20.61 -18.08 -12.45
N GLN A 384 -21.81 -17.56 -12.29
CA GLN A 384 -22.26 -16.35 -12.95
C GLN A 384 -22.58 -15.29 -11.91
N ALA A 385 -22.16 -14.06 -12.16
CA ALA A 385 -22.41 -12.91 -11.30
C ALA A 385 -22.70 -11.68 -12.14
N ARG A 386 -23.50 -10.74 -11.61
CA ARG A 386 -23.72 -9.44 -12.22
C ARG A 386 -23.14 -8.34 -11.35
N LEU A 387 -22.17 -7.61 -11.90
CA LEU A 387 -21.58 -6.43 -11.25
C LEU A 387 -22.12 -5.16 -11.91
N ILE A 388 -22.32 -4.11 -11.10
CA ILE A 388 -22.76 -2.79 -11.55
C ILE A 388 -21.69 -1.75 -11.26
N GLY A 389 -21.46 -0.85 -12.22
CA GLY A 389 -20.46 0.21 -12.15
C GLY A 389 -19.95 0.56 -13.54
N GLY A 390 -19.17 1.62 -13.64
CA GLY A 390 -18.52 2.01 -14.89
C GLY A 390 -17.58 0.92 -15.44
N ARG A 391 -17.23 1.01 -16.72
CA ARG A 391 -16.47 -0.02 -17.46
C ARG A 391 -15.20 -0.47 -16.76
N ASP A 392 -14.42 0.48 -16.27
CA ASP A 392 -13.16 0.16 -15.59
C ASP A 392 -13.39 -0.52 -14.24
N TRP A 393 -14.45 -0.11 -13.55
CA TRP A 393 -14.82 -0.66 -12.26
C TRP A 393 -15.23 -2.13 -12.37
N VAL A 394 -16.18 -2.45 -13.28
CA VAL A 394 -16.61 -3.85 -13.49
C VAL A 394 -15.48 -4.74 -14.01
N ARG A 395 -14.56 -4.19 -14.81
CA ARG A 395 -13.40 -4.92 -15.32
C ARG A 395 -12.46 -5.36 -14.19
N VAL A 396 -12.12 -4.46 -13.30
CA VAL A 396 -11.28 -4.75 -12.14
C VAL A 396 -11.99 -5.73 -11.19
N GLY A 397 -13.29 -5.50 -10.93
CA GLY A 397 -14.11 -6.39 -10.12
C GLY A 397 -14.26 -7.79 -10.69
N ALA A 398 -14.34 -7.93 -12.01
CA ALA A 398 -14.43 -9.24 -12.69
C ALA A 398 -13.14 -10.06 -12.49
N ALA A 399 -11.97 -9.42 -12.66
CA ALA A 399 -10.70 -10.07 -12.43
C ALA A 399 -10.53 -10.51 -10.97
N GLU A 400 -10.89 -9.62 -10.03
CA GLU A 400 -10.86 -9.95 -8.59
C GLU A 400 -11.77 -11.12 -8.25
N LEU A 401 -13.01 -11.10 -8.75
CA LEU A 401 -13.97 -12.19 -8.52
C LEU A 401 -13.46 -13.51 -9.09
N GLY A 402 -12.85 -13.50 -10.28
CA GLY A 402 -12.25 -14.69 -10.87
C GLY A 402 -11.12 -15.26 -10.03
N LEU A 403 -10.23 -14.40 -9.54
CA LEU A 403 -9.14 -14.79 -8.65
C LEU A 403 -9.64 -15.28 -7.29
N ASP A 404 -10.64 -14.63 -6.70
CA ASP A 404 -11.22 -15.10 -5.44
C ASP A 404 -11.95 -16.46 -5.60
N CYS A 405 -12.63 -16.67 -6.72
CA CYS A 405 -13.20 -17.98 -7.03
C CYS A 405 -12.12 -19.07 -7.11
N LEU A 406 -11.00 -18.80 -7.78
CA LEU A 406 -9.86 -19.73 -7.82
C LEU A 406 -9.27 -19.97 -6.43
N ARG A 407 -9.07 -18.93 -5.62
CA ARG A 407 -8.61 -19.05 -4.23
C ARG A 407 -9.54 -19.96 -3.42
N ARG A 408 -10.84 -19.71 -3.52
CA ARG A 408 -11.86 -20.51 -2.82
C ARG A 408 -11.82 -21.96 -3.25
N HIS A 409 -11.74 -22.24 -4.54
CA HIS A 409 -11.60 -23.60 -5.08
C HIS A 409 -10.37 -24.31 -4.52
N LEU A 410 -9.20 -23.66 -4.55
CA LEU A 410 -7.95 -24.21 -4.02
C LEU A 410 -7.96 -24.44 -2.49
N LEU A 411 -8.85 -23.76 -1.77
CA LEU A 411 -9.04 -23.90 -0.32
C LEU A 411 -10.21 -24.81 0.06
N GLY A 412 -10.96 -25.35 -0.90
CA GLY A 412 -12.16 -26.14 -0.65
C GLY A 412 -13.33 -25.33 -0.08
N LEU A 413 -13.37 -24.02 -0.35
CA LEU A 413 -14.43 -23.11 0.08
C LEU A 413 -15.52 -22.97 -0.99
N PRO A 414 -16.75 -22.55 -0.63
CA PRO A 414 -17.83 -22.31 -1.58
C PRO A 414 -17.43 -21.25 -2.62
N VAL A 415 -17.41 -21.64 -3.91
CA VAL A 415 -17.07 -20.72 -5.01
C VAL A 415 -18.23 -19.80 -5.35
N ASP A 416 -19.46 -20.24 -5.10
CA ASP A 416 -20.72 -19.58 -5.39
C ASP A 416 -21.20 -18.64 -4.26
N GLU A 417 -20.44 -18.49 -3.18
CA GLU A 417 -20.79 -17.60 -2.09
C GLU A 417 -20.91 -16.15 -2.60
N ARG A 418 -22.04 -15.55 -2.30
CA ARG A 418 -22.46 -14.26 -2.83
C ARG A 418 -21.67 -13.12 -2.21
N ILE A 419 -21.30 -12.15 -3.04
CA ILE A 419 -20.64 -10.91 -2.61
C ILE A 419 -21.63 -9.73 -2.62
N ASP A 420 -21.35 -8.69 -1.81
CA ASP A 420 -22.21 -7.51 -1.66
C ASP A 420 -22.34 -6.68 -2.94
N PHE A 421 -21.38 -6.80 -3.84
CA PHE A 421 -21.35 -6.08 -5.13
C PHE A 421 -22.20 -6.72 -6.23
N GLU A 422 -22.74 -7.92 -5.99
CA GLU A 422 -23.60 -8.61 -6.94
C GLU A 422 -25.03 -8.09 -6.86
N ARG A 423 -25.57 -7.68 -8.01
CA ARG A 423 -26.99 -7.37 -8.13
C ARG A 423 -27.79 -8.66 -8.38
N ARG A 424 -29.02 -8.67 -7.87
CA ARG A 424 -30.04 -9.70 -8.16
C ARG A 424 -30.62 -9.53 -9.56
#